data_5577a879bf50f2b9b9103b6bb38aca4e
#
_entry.id   5577a879bf50f2b9b9103b6bb38aca4e
#
_cell.length_a   1.000
_cell.length_b   1.000
_cell.length_c   1.000
_cell.angle_alpha   90.00
_cell.angle_beta   90.00
_cell.angle_gamma   90.00
#
_symmetry.space_group_name_H-M   'P 1'
#
loop_
_entity.id
_entity.type
_entity.pdbx_description
1 polymer ?
#
loop_
_entity_poly.entity_id
_entity_poly.type
_entity_poly.pdbx_seq_one_letter_code
_entity_poly.pdbx_strand_id
1 'polypeptide(L)'
;TGTAQTESEEFFEIYNLPVVSIPTNKEMIRKDWNDQIFRTLKEKDDAIIEKIIECNQSGQPLLVFTASINKSEHYSDLLKKKKIKHIVLNAKNHEKEAEIIANAGKINSIIITTSISGRGVDIKLGGQDESEKEKVKKLGGLFVIGTERMESRRVDNQARGRSGRQGDEGNSIFFVSLEDDLMRIFGSESMNNILEKLGLKDGESIDHPWINKALERAQQKVEARNFDIRKTLLKFDNVLNDQRQVIFSQRNNVMESKDCLLYTSDAADEWVRVAR
;
A
#
# COMPACT_ATOMS: atom_id res chain seq x y z
N THR A 1 11.55 -7.13 5.34
CA THR A 1 10.54 -6.09 5.12
C THR A 1 9.85 -5.73 6.42
N GLY A 2 9.54 -4.46 6.62
CA GLY A 2 8.85 -3.98 7.84
C GLY A 2 7.34 -4.30 7.88
N THR A 3 6.80 -4.99 6.88
CA THR A 3 5.36 -5.24 6.73
C THR A 3 5.00 -6.72 6.62
N ALA A 4 5.94 -7.65 6.86
CA ALA A 4 5.66 -9.08 6.78
C ALA A 4 4.83 -9.60 7.97
N GLN A 5 4.85 -8.92 9.11
CA GLN A 5 4.14 -9.35 10.32
C GLN A 5 2.63 -9.46 10.13
N THR A 6 2.03 -8.59 9.29
CA THR A 6 0.58 -8.63 9.01
C THR A 6 0.16 -9.88 8.23
N GLU A 7 1.08 -10.48 7.50
CA GLU A 7 0.87 -11.66 6.64
C GLU A 7 1.62 -12.89 7.17
N SER A 8 1.97 -12.92 8.46
CA SER A 8 2.79 -14.00 9.06
C SER A 8 2.13 -15.38 8.96
N GLU A 9 0.82 -15.45 9.05
CA GLU A 9 0.05 -16.68 8.92
C GLU A 9 0.12 -17.22 7.48
N GLU A 10 -0.02 -16.36 6.47
CA GLU A 10 0.13 -16.72 5.07
C GLU A 10 1.54 -17.23 4.75
N PHE A 11 2.57 -16.55 5.26
CA PHE A 11 3.96 -16.99 5.09
C PHE A 11 4.20 -18.37 5.70
N PHE A 12 3.61 -18.63 6.86
CA PHE A 12 3.77 -19.93 7.52
C PHE A 12 2.98 -21.02 6.81
N GLU A 13 1.70 -20.80 6.51
CA GLU A 13 0.84 -21.84 5.92
C GLU A 13 1.21 -22.22 4.48
N ILE A 14 1.64 -21.26 3.67
CA ILE A 14 1.93 -21.50 2.24
C ILE A 14 3.39 -21.88 2.03
N TYR A 15 4.30 -21.14 2.68
CA TYR A 15 5.73 -21.26 2.40
C TYR A 15 6.52 -21.93 3.53
N ASN A 16 5.85 -22.25 4.65
CA ASN A 16 6.49 -22.77 5.86
C ASN A 16 7.61 -21.85 6.39
N LEU A 17 7.44 -20.55 6.23
CA LEU A 17 8.41 -19.54 6.64
C LEU A 17 7.92 -18.78 7.88
N PRO A 18 8.59 -18.93 9.02
CA PRO A 18 8.28 -18.11 10.19
C PRO A 18 8.70 -16.66 9.97
N VAL A 19 7.88 -15.72 10.44
CA VAL A 19 8.19 -14.29 10.42
C VAL A 19 8.77 -13.88 11.76
N VAL A 20 10.00 -13.35 11.75
CA VAL A 20 10.70 -12.85 12.94
C VAL A 20 10.81 -11.35 12.87
N SER A 21 10.33 -10.67 13.91
CA SER A 21 10.45 -9.21 14.03
C SER A 21 11.78 -8.83 14.65
N ILE A 22 12.57 -8.06 13.90
CA ILE A 22 13.83 -7.48 14.37
C ILE A 22 13.55 -6.04 14.81
N PRO A 23 13.90 -5.63 16.03
CA PRO A 23 13.69 -4.27 16.50
C PRO A 23 14.41 -3.25 15.61
N THR A 24 13.85 -2.06 15.50
CA THR A 24 14.41 -0.96 14.71
C THR A 24 15.71 -0.44 15.35
N ASN A 25 16.67 0.00 14.51
CA ASN A 25 17.95 0.56 14.98
C ASN A 25 17.76 1.83 15.82
N LYS A 26 16.78 2.67 15.44
CA LYS A 26 16.39 3.85 16.20
C LYS A 26 14.90 3.77 16.53
N GLU A 27 14.53 4.33 17.67
CA GLU A 27 13.15 4.40 18.09
C GLU A 27 12.30 5.18 17.07
N MET A 28 11.10 4.66 16.81
CA MET A 28 10.14 5.34 15.93
C MET A 28 9.41 6.44 16.71
N ILE A 29 9.69 7.69 16.37
CA ILE A 29 9.06 8.87 16.98
C ILE A 29 7.93 9.48 16.16
N ARG A 30 7.62 8.87 14.99
CA ARG A 30 6.50 9.28 14.13
C ARG A 30 5.19 9.24 14.92
N LYS A 31 4.35 10.26 14.71
CA LYS A 31 3.00 10.31 15.26
C LYS A 31 2.01 9.76 14.24
N ASP A 32 1.40 8.64 14.56
CA ASP A 32 0.31 8.07 13.79
C ASP A 32 -1.02 8.53 14.45
N TRP A 33 -1.67 9.51 13.81
CA TRP A 33 -2.94 10.06 14.28
C TRP A 33 -4.07 9.05 14.07
N ASN A 34 -5.12 9.17 14.86
CA ASN A 34 -6.34 8.40 14.65
C ASN A 34 -6.96 8.74 13.29
N ASP A 35 -7.66 7.77 12.72
CA ASP A 35 -8.37 7.99 11.46
C ASP A 35 -9.52 8.97 11.69
N GLN A 36 -9.72 9.85 10.73
CA GLN A 36 -10.87 10.74 10.70
C GLN A 36 -11.95 10.15 9.81
N ILE A 37 -13.15 9.95 10.38
CA ILE A 37 -14.24 9.29 9.68
C ILE A 37 -15.35 10.30 9.40
N PHE A 38 -15.74 10.32 8.13
CA PHE A 38 -16.76 11.20 7.60
C PHE A 38 -17.96 10.40 7.09
N ARG A 39 -19.12 11.02 7.09
CA ARG A 39 -20.34 10.41 6.60
C ARG A 39 -20.30 10.23 5.08
N THR A 40 -19.90 11.28 4.37
CA THR A 40 -19.93 11.35 2.91
C THR A 40 -18.52 11.49 2.31
N LEU A 41 -18.35 11.09 1.05
CA LEU A 41 -17.12 11.31 0.28
C LEU A 41 -16.80 12.79 0.17
N LYS A 42 -17.82 13.64 -0.01
CA LYS A 42 -17.63 15.08 -0.16
C LYS A 42 -17.02 15.73 1.09
N GLU A 43 -17.54 15.41 2.27
CA GLU A 43 -17.02 15.93 3.54
C GLU A 43 -15.57 15.47 3.76
N LYS A 44 -15.26 14.21 3.43
CA LYS A 44 -13.91 13.67 3.46
C LYS A 44 -12.97 14.43 2.52
N ASP A 45 -13.39 14.65 1.28
CA ASP A 45 -12.59 15.35 0.28
C ASP A 45 -12.31 16.80 0.73
N ASP A 46 -13.32 17.50 1.25
CA ASP A 46 -13.18 18.87 1.76
C ASP A 46 -12.18 18.90 2.93
N ALA A 47 -12.27 17.96 3.88
CA ALA A 47 -11.34 17.86 5.01
C ALA A 47 -9.89 17.53 4.57
N ILE A 48 -9.71 16.63 3.58
CA ILE A 48 -8.39 16.34 3.01
C ILE A 48 -7.79 17.59 2.39
N ILE A 49 -8.57 18.34 1.60
CA ILE A 49 -8.11 19.56 0.95
C ILE A 49 -7.74 20.62 1.99
N GLU A 50 -8.53 20.79 3.05
CA GLU A 50 -8.21 21.71 4.16
C GLU A 50 -6.88 21.32 4.82
N LYS A 51 -6.65 20.03 5.08
CA LYS A 51 -5.40 19.55 5.67
C LYS A 51 -4.21 19.77 4.74
N ILE A 52 -4.39 19.59 3.44
CA ILE A 52 -3.35 19.89 2.45
C ILE A 52 -3.01 21.39 2.44
N ILE A 53 -4.03 22.27 2.54
CA ILE A 53 -3.83 23.73 2.60
C ILE A 53 -3.05 24.10 3.85
N GLU A 54 -3.41 23.55 5.01
CA GLU A 54 -2.71 23.78 6.28
C GLU A 54 -1.22 23.39 6.18
N CYS A 55 -0.92 22.20 5.66
CA CYS A 55 0.46 21.75 5.45
C CYS A 55 1.22 22.62 4.45
N ASN A 56 0.56 23.06 3.38
CA ASN A 56 1.17 23.95 2.39
C ASN A 56 1.50 25.33 2.98
N GLN A 57 0.62 25.88 3.83
CA GLN A 57 0.85 27.17 4.50
C GLN A 57 1.98 27.08 5.53
N SER A 58 2.09 25.98 6.23
CA SER A 58 3.19 25.75 7.18
C SER A 58 4.52 25.42 6.51
N GLY A 59 4.50 25.02 5.23
CA GLY A 59 5.68 24.57 4.50
C GLY A 59 6.04 23.10 4.74
N GLN A 60 5.22 22.35 5.47
CA GLN A 60 5.47 20.94 5.77
C GLN A 60 5.35 20.08 4.50
N PRO A 61 6.34 19.23 4.18
CA PRO A 61 6.24 18.31 3.05
C PRO A 61 5.15 17.28 3.25
N LEU A 62 4.40 17.01 2.19
CA LEU A 62 3.19 16.20 2.23
C LEU A 62 3.19 15.11 1.15
N LEU A 63 2.84 13.91 1.54
CA LEU A 63 2.62 12.78 0.66
C LEU A 63 1.17 12.29 0.79
N VAL A 64 0.39 12.40 -0.28
CA VAL A 64 -1.01 11.98 -0.33
C VAL A 64 -1.11 10.64 -1.02
N PHE A 65 -1.55 9.62 -0.28
CA PHE A 65 -1.75 8.25 -0.78
C PHE A 65 -3.18 8.03 -1.21
N THR A 66 -3.36 7.54 -2.44
CA THR A 66 -4.66 7.20 -3.02
C THR A 66 -4.70 5.74 -3.45
N ALA A 67 -5.87 5.10 -3.41
CA ALA A 67 -6.00 3.69 -3.79
C ALA A 67 -5.97 3.46 -5.30
N SER A 68 -6.35 4.47 -6.10
CA SER A 68 -6.44 4.33 -7.55
C SER A 68 -5.93 5.55 -8.30
N ILE A 69 -5.64 5.34 -9.59
CA ILE A 69 -5.24 6.42 -10.51
C ILE A 69 -6.35 7.46 -10.61
N ASN A 70 -7.62 7.04 -10.74
CA ASN A 70 -8.76 7.94 -10.85
C ASN A 70 -8.89 8.85 -9.62
N LYS A 71 -8.69 8.31 -8.41
CA LYS A 71 -8.69 9.10 -7.18
C LYS A 71 -7.50 10.08 -7.14
N SER A 72 -6.32 9.68 -7.64
CA SER A 72 -5.18 10.60 -7.73
C SER A 72 -5.44 11.78 -8.67
N GLU A 73 -6.08 11.54 -9.80
CA GLU A 73 -6.49 12.57 -10.75
C GLU A 73 -7.58 13.47 -10.16
N HIS A 74 -8.56 12.90 -9.44
CA HIS A 74 -9.62 13.66 -8.75
C HIS A 74 -9.04 14.67 -7.74
N TYR A 75 -8.15 14.23 -6.85
CA TYR A 75 -7.51 15.15 -5.89
C TYR A 75 -6.61 16.16 -6.59
N SER A 76 -5.93 15.78 -7.68
CA SER A 76 -5.16 16.73 -8.49
C SER A 76 -6.05 17.85 -9.05
N ASP A 77 -7.22 17.52 -9.56
CA ASP A 77 -8.15 18.52 -10.11
C ASP A 77 -8.74 19.43 -9.02
N LEU A 78 -9.01 18.89 -7.83
CA LEU A 78 -9.42 19.71 -6.68
C LEU A 78 -8.32 20.69 -6.27
N LEU A 79 -7.06 20.25 -6.20
CA LEU A 79 -5.92 21.10 -5.85
C LEU A 79 -5.61 22.16 -6.93
N LYS A 80 -5.77 21.83 -8.22
CA LYS A 80 -5.67 22.80 -9.33
C LYS A 80 -6.69 23.92 -9.19
N LYS A 81 -7.96 23.58 -8.86
CA LYS A 81 -9.01 24.60 -8.61
C LYS A 81 -8.63 25.54 -7.46
N LYS A 82 -7.92 25.04 -6.45
CA LYS A 82 -7.40 25.83 -5.31
C LYS A 82 -6.04 26.49 -5.61
N LYS A 83 -5.49 26.32 -6.83
CA LYS A 83 -4.19 26.85 -7.28
C LYS A 83 -3.00 26.39 -6.41
N ILE A 84 -3.06 25.20 -5.86
CA ILE A 84 -2.00 24.60 -5.06
C ILE A 84 -1.05 23.84 -5.98
N LYS A 85 0.24 24.17 -5.91
CA LYS A 85 1.29 23.48 -6.68
C LYS A 85 1.51 22.09 -6.11
N HIS A 86 1.37 21.07 -6.92
CA HIS A 86 1.56 19.66 -6.54
C HIS A 86 2.07 18.83 -7.72
N ILE A 87 2.55 17.63 -7.43
CA ILE A 87 3.01 16.64 -8.41
C ILE A 87 2.16 15.39 -8.24
N VAL A 88 1.77 14.77 -9.36
CA VAL A 88 1.03 13.50 -9.36
C VAL A 88 1.95 12.40 -9.87
N LEU A 89 2.11 11.35 -9.08
CA LEU A 89 2.82 10.14 -9.42
C LEU A 89 1.84 8.97 -9.51
N ASN A 90 1.60 8.53 -10.73
CA ASN A 90 0.79 7.37 -11.01
C ASN A 90 1.44 6.56 -12.14
N ALA A 91 0.87 5.39 -12.46
CA ALA A 91 1.41 4.48 -13.47
C ALA A 91 1.57 5.10 -14.88
N LYS A 92 1.00 6.28 -15.12
CA LYS A 92 1.13 7.01 -16.39
C LYS A 92 2.42 7.86 -16.48
N ASN A 93 3.08 8.14 -15.34
CA ASN A 93 4.18 9.12 -15.26
C ASN A 93 5.44 8.52 -14.58
N HIS A 94 5.99 7.43 -15.15
CA HIS A 94 7.10 6.69 -14.54
C HIS A 94 8.51 7.29 -14.75
N GLU A 95 8.73 8.07 -15.80
CA GLU A 95 10.08 8.41 -16.26
C GLU A 95 10.95 9.19 -15.24
N LYS A 96 10.34 9.89 -14.28
CA LYS A 96 11.06 10.67 -13.25
C LYS A 96 10.63 10.32 -11.82
N GLU A 97 9.99 9.19 -11.65
CA GLU A 97 9.38 8.80 -10.37
C GLU A 97 10.41 8.79 -9.23
N ALA A 98 11.56 8.16 -9.43
CA ALA A 98 12.59 8.05 -8.41
C ALA A 98 13.14 9.41 -7.97
N GLU A 99 13.35 10.34 -8.93
CA GLU A 99 13.84 11.70 -8.67
C GLU A 99 12.81 12.53 -7.91
N ILE A 100 11.54 12.46 -8.33
CA ILE A 100 10.44 13.19 -7.69
C ILE A 100 10.25 12.72 -6.25
N ILE A 101 10.25 11.39 -6.02
CA ILE A 101 10.08 10.82 -4.68
C ILE A 101 11.29 11.13 -3.79
N ALA A 102 12.50 11.06 -4.30
CA ALA A 102 13.69 11.42 -3.54
C ALA A 102 13.66 12.88 -3.06
N ASN A 103 12.97 13.76 -3.79
CA ASN A 103 12.76 15.17 -3.43
C ASN A 103 11.46 15.44 -2.67
N ALA A 104 10.67 14.41 -2.35
CA ALA A 104 9.40 14.54 -1.64
C ALA A 104 9.53 15.15 -0.24
N GLY A 105 10.71 15.04 0.38
CA GLY A 105 11.00 15.61 1.69
C GLY A 105 11.39 17.09 1.70
N LYS A 106 11.37 17.82 0.57
CA LYS A 106 11.65 19.25 0.51
C LYS A 106 10.50 20.09 1.05
N ILE A 107 10.81 21.28 1.56
CA ILE A 107 9.81 22.24 2.03
C ILE A 107 8.79 22.53 0.92
N ASN A 108 7.52 22.64 1.25
CA ASN A 108 6.39 22.86 0.33
C ASN A 108 6.19 21.78 -0.74
N SER A 109 6.82 20.61 -0.62
CA SER A 109 6.60 19.51 -1.54
C SER A 109 5.25 18.86 -1.27
N ILE A 110 4.36 18.83 -2.26
CA ILE A 110 3.08 18.12 -2.20
C ILE A 110 3.05 17.10 -3.33
N ILE A 111 3.01 15.82 -2.98
CA ILE A 111 3.00 14.72 -3.94
C ILE A 111 1.76 13.87 -3.71
N ILE A 112 0.98 13.66 -4.76
CA ILE A 112 -0.12 12.70 -4.79
C ILE A 112 0.41 11.43 -5.43
N THR A 113 0.27 10.28 -4.76
CA THR A 113 0.80 9.01 -5.24
C THR A 113 -0.19 7.86 -5.03
N THR A 114 -0.12 6.85 -5.89
CA THR A 114 -0.80 5.59 -5.66
C THR A 114 0.06 4.64 -4.82
N SER A 115 -0.54 3.59 -4.27
CA SER A 115 0.12 2.65 -3.34
C SER A 115 1.37 1.95 -3.90
N ILE A 116 1.51 1.88 -5.23
CA ILE A 116 2.60 1.16 -5.92
C ILE A 116 3.81 2.07 -6.15
N SER A 117 3.58 3.37 -6.34
CA SER A 117 4.63 4.31 -6.71
C SER A 117 5.68 4.54 -5.61
N GLY A 118 6.93 4.62 -6.02
CA GLY A 118 8.07 4.93 -5.14
C GLY A 118 8.52 3.79 -4.23
N ARG A 119 8.10 2.56 -4.47
CA ARG A 119 8.61 1.42 -3.72
C ARG A 119 10.12 1.26 -3.96
N GLY A 120 10.89 1.12 -2.85
CA GLY A 120 12.35 0.98 -2.91
C GLY A 120 13.13 2.30 -2.94
N VAL A 121 12.45 3.45 -3.08
CA VAL A 121 13.09 4.76 -2.99
C VAL A 121 12.96 5.31 -1.58
N ASP A 122 14.06 5.81 -1.02
CA ASP A 122 14.06 6.45 0.29
C ASP A 122 13.74 7.94 0.16
N ILE A 123 12.86 8.44 1.05
CA ILE A 123 12.51 9.86 1.13
C ILE A 123 13.35 10.47 2.26
N LYS A 124 14.31 11.30 1.88
CA LYS A 124 15.13 12.04 2.82
C LYS A 124 14.51 13.39 3.13
N LEU A 125 14.44 13.74 4.41
CA LEU A 125 13.98 15.07 4.81
C LEU A 125 14.95 16.15 4.29
N GLY A 126 14.39 17.18 3.66
CA GLY A 126 15.17 18.23 3.01
C GLY A 126 15.61 17.90 1.58
N GLY A 127 15.20 16.74 1.02
CA GLY A 127 15.59 16.26 -0.31
C GLY A 127 16.90 15.50 -0.33
N GLN A 128 17.43 15.24 -1.52
CA GLN A 128 18.66 14.45 -1.69
C GLN A 128 19.87 15.08 -0.98
N ASP A 129 19.94 16.41 -1.00
CA ASP A 129 21.07 17.18 -0.44
C ASP A 129 20.94 17.40 1.08
N GLU A 130 19.83 17.00 1.67
CA GLU A 130 19.49 17.17 3.09
C GLU A 130 19.67 18.62 3.62
N SER A 131 19.75 19.60 2.71
CA SER A 131 20.05 21.01 3.02
C SER A 131 18.98 21.67 3.91
N GLU A 132 17.74 21.23 3.79
CA GLU A 132 16.58 21.76 4.53
C GLU A 132 16.14 20.84 5.68
N LYS A 133 16.89 19.80 6.00
CA LYS A 133 16.51 18.74 6.96
C LYS A 133 16.07 19.27 8.31
N GLU A 134 16.88 20.16 8.90
CA GLU A 134 16.59 20.73 10.23
C GLU A 134 15.34 21.62 10.23
N LYS A 135 15.07 22.29 9.11
CA LYS A 135 13.85 23.10 8.98
C LYS A 135 12.61 22.18 8.88
N VAL A 136 12.70 21.14 8.06
CA VAL A 136 11.62 20.15 7.88
C VAL A 136 11.34 19.41 9.18
N LYS A 137 12.37 19.05 9.97
CA LYS A 137 12.17 18.47 11.30
C LYS A 137 11.39 19.38 12.22
N LYS A 138 11.73 20.67 12.29
CA LYS A 138 10.99 21.65 13.10
C LYS A 138 9.53 21.81 12.67
N LEU A 139 9.21 21.54 11.41
CA LEU A 139 7.83 21.51 10.89
C LEU A 139 7.10 20.20 11.20
N GLY A 140 7.74 19.22 11.85
CA GLY A 140 7.18 17.92 12.20
C GLY A 140 7.45 16.83 11.17
N GLY A 141 8.45 17.00 10.30
CA GLY A 141 8.88 16.01 9.30
C GLY A 141 7.90 15.84 8.14
N LEU A 142 8.02 14.73 7.43
CA LEU A 142 7.12 14.39 6.33
C LEU A 142 5.73 14.01 6.86
N PHE A 143 4.70 14.64 6.32
CA PHE A 143 3.32 14.28 6.61
C PHE A 143 2.77 13.30 5.55
N VAL A 144 2.16 12.21 5.99
CA VAL A 144 1.51 11.22 5.10
C VAL A 144 0.01 11.27 5.33
N ILE A 145 -0.74 11.53 4.27
CA ILE A 145 -2.20 11.46 4.26
C ILE A 145 -2.64 10.25 3.44
N GLY A 146 -3.41 9.34 4.03
CA GLY A 146 -4.17 8.33 3.30
C GLY A 146 -5.58 8.85 3.02
N THR A 147 -6.01 8.82 1.76
CA THR A 147 -7.34 9.30 1.35
C THR A 147 -8.44 8.27 1.62
N GLU A 148 -8.04 7.06 2.00
CA GLU A 148 -8.89 5.94 2.39
C GLU A 148 -8.05 4.84 3.03
N ARG A 149 -8.67 3.88 3.69
CA ARG A 149 -8.02 2.64 4.09
C ARG A 149 -7.94 1.68 2.92
N MET A 150 -6.76 1.11 2.70
CA MET A 150 -6.54 0.13 1.65
C MET A 150 -7.12 -1.23 2.06
N GLU A 151 -7.25 -2.14 1.11
CA GLU A 151 -7.77 -3.49 1.36
C GLU A 151 -6.88 -4.32 2.31
N SER A 152 -5.61 -3.97 2.43
CA SER A 152 -4.64 -4.64 3.29
C SER A 152 -3.94 -3.66 4.22
N ARG A 153 -3.89 -4.00 5.52
CA ARG A 153 -3.13 -3.26 6.54
C ARG A 153 -1.65 -3.12 6.16
N ARG A 154 -1.13 -4.10 5.42
CA ARG A 154 0.24 -4.07 4.91
C ARG A 154 0.50 -2.85 4.03
N VAL A 155 -0.46 -2.50 3.16
CA VAL A 155 -0.35 -1.33 2.26
C VAL A 155 -0.44 -0.03 3.06
N ASP A 156 -1.35 0.05 4.03
CA ASP A 156 -1.44 1.20 4.94
C ASP A 156 -0.12 1.42 5.71
N ASN A 157 0.45 0.33 6.24
CA ASN A 157 1.74 0.38 6.93
C ASN A 157 2.90 0.77 6.00
N GLN A 158 2.85 0.39 4.72
CA GLN A 158 3.82 0.87 3.73
C GLN A 158 3.68 2.37 3.47
N ALA A 159 2.46 2.89 3.41
CA ALA A 159 2.21 4.32 3.28
C ALA A 159 2.75 5.08 4.51
N ARG A 160 2.36 4.67 5.72
CA ARG A 160 2.87 5.25 6.97
C ARG A 160 4.39 5.18 7.06
N GLY A 161 4.98 4.05 6.65
CA GLY A 161 6.42 3.80 6.69
C GLY A 161 7.25 4.64 5.70
N ARG A 162 6.63 5.51 4.91
CA ARG A 162 7.34 6.53 4.12
C ARG A 162 7.84 7.67 4.99
N SER A 163 7.19 7.92 6.11
CA SER A 163 7.53 8.96 7.08
C SER A 163 8.14 8.37 8.36
N GLY A 164 8.90 9.15 9.09
CA GLY A 164 9.45 8.78 10.40
C GLY A 164 10.51 7.68 10.32
N ARG A 165 11.39 7.71 9.32
CA ARG A 165 12.46 6.73 9.12
C ARG A 165 13.70 7.12 9.95
N GLN A 166 14.44 6.12 10.41
CA GLN A 166 15.71 6.29 11.13
C GLN A 166 15.65 7.27 12.30
N GLY A 167 14.53 7.31 13.03
CA GLY A 167 14.32 8.20 14.16
C GLY A 167 14.07 9.66 13.75
N ASP A 168 13.71 9.92 12.50
CA ASP A 168 13.27 11.24 12.07
C ASP A 168 11.80 11.48 12.49
N GLU A 169 11.44 12.75 12.68
CA GLU A 169 10.05 13.14 12.92
C GLU A 169 9.20 12.89 11.70
N GLY A 170 7.92 12.68 11.93
CA GLY A 170 6.93 12.47 10.89
C GLY A 170 5.52 12.32 11.43
N ASN A 171 4.55 12.42 10.54
CA ASN A 171 3.15 12.31 10.88
C ASN A 171 2.42 11.45 9.86
N SER A 172 1.38 10.73 10.29
CA SER A 172 0.46 10.06 9.37
C SER A 172 -0.97 10.15 9.85
N ILE A 173 -1.92 10.29 8.92
CA ILE A 173 -3.36 10.29 9.18
C ILE A 173 -4.08 9.64 8.00
N PHE A 174 -5.18 8.96 8.28
CA PHE A 174 -6.08 8.44 7.25
C PHE A 174 -7.46 9.12 7.38
N PHE A 175 -8.01 9.48 6.22
CA PHE A 175 -9.36 10.01 6.09
C PHE A 175 -10.23 8.92 5.48
N VAL A 176 -11.31 8.59 6.12
CA VAL A 176 -12.20 7.49 5.73
C VAL A 176 -13.62 8.01 5.60
N SER A 177 -14.35 7.57 4.59
CA SER A 177 -15.79 7.82 4.46
C SER A 177 -16.57 6.52 4.62
N LEU A 178 -17.81 6.61 5.11
CA LEU A 178 -18.73 5.47 5.13
C LEU A 178 -19.08 4.99 3.72
N GLU A 179 -18.91 5.85 2.73
CA GLU A 179 -19.14 5.55 1.31
C GLU A 179 -17.92 4.94 0.61
N ASP A 180 -16.76 4.81 1.29
CA ASP A 180 -15.59 4.14 0.73
C ASP A 180 -15.85 2.65 0.50
N ASP A 181 -15.21 2.08 -0.53
CA ASP A 181 -15.44 0.70 -0.96
C ASP A 181 -15.25 -0.32 0.17
N LEU A 182 -14.22 -0.16 0.99
CA LEU A 182 -13.98 -1.01 2.17
C LEU A 182 -15.18 -0.99 3.13
N MET A 183 -15.74 0.20 3.36
CA MET A 183 -16.87 0.39 4.28
C MET A 183 -18.17 -0.15 3.71
N ARG A 184 -18.38 -0.01 2.40
CA ARG A 184 -19.56 -0.55 1.71
C ARG A 184 -19.60 -2.08 1.71
N ILE A 185 -18.45 -2.73 1.57
CA ILE A 185 -18.35 -4.19 1.46
C ILE A 185 -18.39 -4.85 2.85
N PHE A 186 -17.74 -4.25 3.84
CA PHE A 186 -17.51 -4.86 5.15
C PHE A 186 -18.00 -4.04 6.34
N GLY A 187 -18.49 -2.81 6.09
CA GLY A 187 -19.20 -2.03 7.10
C GLY A 187 -20.46 -2.76 7.51
N SER A 188 -20.50 -3.27 8.73
CA SER A 188 -21.70 -3.93 9.24
C SER A 188 -22.79 -2.89 9.50
N GLU A 189 -24.07 -3.28 9.36
CA GLU A 189 -25.22 -2.47 9.80
C GLU A 189 -25.06 -1.96 11.25
N SER A 190 -24.34 -2.73 12.08
CA SER A 190 -23.98 -2.33 13.43
C SER A 190 -23.09 -1.06 13.48
N MET A 191 -22.28 -0.80 12.46
CA MET A 191 -21.42 0.38 12.43
C MET A 191 -22.24 1.63 12.07
N ASN A 192 -23.19 1.52 11.15
CA ASN A 192 -24.13 2.60 10.85
C ASN A 192 -24.96 2.97 12.08
N ASN A 193 -25.45 1.96 12.82
CA ASN A 193 -26.19 2.16 14.06
C ASN A 193 -25.35 2.80 15.19
N ILE A 194 -24.06 2.49 15.24
CA ILE A 194 -23.14 3.11 16.22
C ILE A 194 -22.89 4.58 15.85
N LEU A 195 -22.70 4.86 14.56
CA LEU A 195 -22.45 6.21 14.06
C LEU A 195 -23.68 7.10 14.19
N GLU A 196 -24.88 6.57 13.95
CA GLU A 196 -26.15 7.27 14.24
C GLU A 196 -26.32 7.57 15.75
N LYS A 197 -25.96 6.63 16.61
CA LYS A 197 -26.01 6.83 18.07
C LYS A 197 -24.97 7.82 18.60
N LEU A 198 -23.82 7.95 17.91
CA LEU A 198 -22.78 8.93 18.25
C LEU A 198 -23.12 10.34 17.78
N GLY A 199 -24.25 10.52 17.06
CA GLY A 199 -24.81 11.85 16.77
C GLY A 199 -23.96 12.67 15.81
N LEU A 200 -23.41 12.05 14.76
CA LEU A 200 -22.70 12.75 13.67
C LEU A 200 -23.58 13.87 13.13
N LYS A 201 -23.16 15.11 13.34
CA LYS A 201 -23.67 16.25 12.60
C LYS A 201 -23.00 16.35 11.26
N ASP A 202 -23.70 16.86 10.27
CA ASP A 202 -23.14 17.09 8.94
C ASP A 202 -21.86 17.95 9.04
N GLY A 203 -20.76 17.46 8.47
CA GLY A 203 -19.47 18.15 8.48
C GLY A 203 -18.53 17.85 9.66
N GLU A 204 -18.96 17.08 10.67
CA GLU A 204 -18.07 16.68 11.78
C GLU A 204 -17.38 15.35 11.49
N SER A 205 -16.08 15.25 11.80
CA SER A 205 -15.35 13.98 11.80
C SER A 205 -15.45 13.30 13.15
N ILE A 206 -15.57 11.97 13.15
CA ILE A 206 -15.41 11.19 14.38
C ILE A 206 -13.97 10.72 14.49
N ASP A 207 -13.33 11.08 15.59
CA ASP A 207 -12.04 10.58 16.02
C ASP A 207 -12.23 9.74 17.29
N HIS A 208 -12.43 8.42 17.13
CA HIS A 208 -12.62 7.54 18.28
C HIS A 208 -11.87 6.22 18.13
N PRO A 209 -11.07 5.77 19.13
CA PRO A 209 -10.26 4.56 19.05
C PRO A 209 -11.05 3.27 18.75
N TRP A 210 -12.31 3.20 19.12
CA TRP A 210 -13.16 2.03 18.85
C TRP A 210 -13.44 1.87 17.37
N ILE A 211 -13.56 2.96 16.64
CA ILE A 211 -13.84 2.94 15.22
C ILE A 211 -12.61 2.46 14.47
N ASN A 212 -11.40 2.90 14.88
CA ASN A 212 -10.16 2.38 14.33
C ASN A 212 -10.06 0.86 14.47
N LYS A 213 -10.42 0.30 15.64
CA LYS A 213 -10.48 -1.16 15.84
C LYS A 213 -11.54 -1.84 14.97
N ALA A 214 -12.66 -1.19 14.71
CA ALA A 214 -13.69 -1.72 13.82
C ALA A 214 -13.21 -1.76 12.36
N LEU A 215 -12.51 -0.71 11.90
CA LEU A 215 -11.87 -0.65 10.58
C LEU A 215 -10.79 -1.73 10.43
N GLU A 216 -9.92 -1.90 11.42
CA GLU A 216 -8.91 -2.97 11.40
C GLU A 216 -9.55 -4.37 11.30
N ARG A 217 -10.64 -4.61 12.02
CA ARG A 217 -11.38 -5.88 11.91
C ARG A 217 -12.01 -6.06 10.53
N ALA A 218 -12.51 -4.99 9.91
CA ALA A 218 -13.01 -5.02 8.56
C ALA A 218 -11.90 -5.38 7.57
N GLN A 219 -10.73 -4.73 7.66
CA GLN A 219 -9.56 -5.07 6.83
C GLN A 219 -9.11 -6.52 7.06
N GLN A 220 -9.06 -7.01 8.30
CA GLN A 220 -8.71 -8.42 8.60
C GLN A 220 -9.66 -9.41 7.90
N LYS A 221 -10.95 -9.11 7.83
CA LYS A 221 -11.92 -9.95 7.10
C LYS A 221 -11.66 -9.97 5.59
N VAL A 222 -11.29 -8.80 5.02
CA VAL A 222 -10.91 -8.71 3.60
C VAL A 222 -9.64 -9.50 3.33
N GLU A 223 -8.62 -9.30 4.18
CA GLU A 223 -7.34 -10.02 4.09
C GLU A 223 -7.55 -11.53 4.16
N ALA A 224 -8.35 -12.02 5.12
CA ALA A 224 -8.67 -13.44 5.26
C ALA A 224 -9.39 -14.00 4.00
N ARG A 225 -10.39 -13.28 3.48
CA ARG A 225 -11.07 -13.69 2.25
C ARG A 225 -10.12 -13.76 1.05
N ASN A 226 -9.28 -12.73 0.89
CA ASN A 226 -8.30 -12.69 -0.19
C ASN A 226 -7.24 -13.79 -0.03
N PHE A 227 -6.86 -14.13 1.20
CA PHE A 227 -5.99 -15.26 1.50
C PHE A 227 -6.63 -16.59 1.08
N ASP A 228 -7.89 -16.85 1.41
CA ASP A 228 -8.62 -18.07 1.03
C ASP A 228 -8.71 -18.21 -0.51
N ILE A 229 -8.95 -17.11 -1.23
CA ILE A 229 -8.95 -17.08 -2.68
C ILE A 229 -7.56 -17.45 -3.22
N ARG A 230 -6.49 -16.82 -2.71
CA ARG A 230 -5.10 -17.13 -3.13
C ARG A 230 -4.75 -18.59 -2.83
N LYS A 231 -5.11 -19.09 -1.65
CA LYS A 231 -4.88 -20.50 -1.25
C LYS A 231 -5.58 -21.48 -2.19
N THR A 232 -6.78 -21.14 -2.64
CA THR A 232 -7.54 -21.95 -3.60
C THR A 232 -6.86 -21.94 -4.98
N LEU A 233 -6.45 -20.77 -5.46
CA LEU A 233 -5.73 -20.64 -6.74
C LEU A 233 -4.42 -21.41 -6.74
N LEU A 234 -3.67 -21.38 -5.63
CA LEU A 234 -2.42 -22.15 -5.49
C LEU A 234 -2.63 -23.65 -5.60
N LYS A 235 -3.76 -24.20 -5.12
CA LYS A 235 -4.05 -25.63 -5.29
C LYS A 235 -4.13 -26.03 -6.76
N PHE A 236 -4.71 -25.19 -7.61
CA PHE A 236 -4.77 -25.43 -9.05
C PHE A 236 -3.40 -25.22 -9.72
N ASP A 237 -2.68 -24.19 -9.31
CA ASP A 237 -1.36 -23.90 -9.88
C ASP A 237 -0.32 -24.96 -9.52
N ASN A 238 -0.42 -25.60 -8.35
CA ASN A 238 0.46 -26.70 -7.95
C ASN A 238 0.40 -27.87 -8.93
N VAL A 239 -0.78 -28.25 -9.40
CA VAL A 239 -0.94 -29.33 -10.39
C VAL A 239 -0.19 -28.99 -11.70
N LEU A 240 -0.32 -27.75 -12.16
CA LEU A 240 0.40 -27.27 -13.35
C LEU A 240 1.90 -27.17 -13.10
N ASN A 241 2.31 -26.81 -11.90
CA ASN A 241 3.71 -26.72 -11.52
C ASN A 241 4.37 -28.11 -11.49
N ASP A 242 3.69 -29.11 -10.95
CA ASP A 242 4.19 -30.49 -10.95
C ASP A 242 4.40 -31.00 -12.39
N GLN A 243 3.44 -30.71 -13.28
CA GLN A 243 3.59 -31.04 -14.71
C GLN A 243 4.79 -30.32 -15.34
N ARG A 244 4.97 -29.03 -15.05
CA ARG A 244 6.12 -28.25 -15.53
C ARG A 244 7.44 -28.85 -15.02
N GLN A 245 7.51 -29.21 -13.74
CA GLN A 245 8.72 -29.81 -13.15
C GLN A 245 9.10 -31.12 -13.83
N VAL A 246 8.13 -31.98 -14.14
CA VAL A 246 8.37 -33.21 -14.86
C VAL A 246 8.95 -32.93 -16.26
N ILE A 247 8.32 -32.02 -17.00
CA ILE A 247 8.78 -31.64 -18.34
C ILE A 247 10.18 -31.01 -18.30
N PHE A 248 10.44 -30.11 -17.36
CA PHE A 248 11.75 -29.48 -17.21
C PHE A 248 12.82 -30.48 -16.79
N SER A 249 12.52 -31.42 -15.92
CA SER A 249 13.44 -32.49 -15.53
C SER A 249 13.79 -33.40 -16.72
N GLN A 250 12.79 -33.79 -17.49
CA GLN A 250 13.00 -34.57 -18.70
C GLN A 250 13.86 -33.81 -19.71
N ARG A 251 13.55 -32.54 -19.96
CA ARG A 251 14.34 -31.68 -20.85
C ARG A 251 15.78 -31.53 -20.37
N ASN A 252 16.01 -31.29 -19.09
CA ASN A 252 17.37 -31.20 -18.56
C ASN A 252 18.13 -32.51 -18.70
N ASN A 253 17.49 -33.65 -18.40
CA ASN A 253 18.12 -34.96 -18.57
C ASN A 253 18.54 -35.22 -20.03
N VAL A 254 17.69 -34.82 -20.98
CA VAL A 254 18.03 -34.92 -22.41
C VAL A 254 19.17 -33.98 -22.77
N MET A 255 19.18 -32.76 -22.29
CA MET A 255 20.23 -31.76 -22.58
C MET A 255 21.58 -32.12 -21.95
N GLU A 256 21.58 -32.74 -20.78
CA GLU A 256 22.79 -33.17 -20.07
C GLU A 256 23.30 -34.55 -20.56
N SER A 257 22.48 -35.30 -21.28
CA SER A 257 22.83 -36.61 -21.81
C SER A 257 23.93 -36.49 -22.85
N LYS A 258 25.01 -37.25 -22.63
CA LYS A 258 26.11 -37.40 -23.60
C LYS A 258 25.87 -38.55 -24.61
N ASP A 259 24.74 -39.23 -24.47
CA ASP A 259 24.44 -40.43 -25.22
C ASP A 259 23.47 -40.13 -26.37
N CYS A 260 23.94 -40.25 -27.60
CA CYS A 260 23.14 -39.99 -28.81
C CYS A 260 21.88 -40.87 -28.91
N LEU A 261 21.88 -42.05 -28.28
CA LEU A 261 20.76 -42.99 -28.32
C LEU A 261 19.58 -42.51 -27.50
N LEU A 262 19.78 -41.78 -26.39
CA LEU A 262 18.71 -41.15 -25.61
C LEU A 262 18.01 -40.04 -26.40
N TYR A 263 18.76 -39.34 -27.22
CA TYR A 263 18.24 -38.24 -28.05
C TYR A 263 17.36 -38.77 -29.21
N THR A 264 17.62 -39.98 -29.71
CA THR A 264 16.88 -40.55 -30.83
C THR A 264 15.74 -41.47 -30.40
N SER A 265 15.80 -42.11 -29.22
CA SER A 265 14.76 -43.00 -28.73
C SER A 265 13.50 -42.24 -28.29
N ASP A 266 13.67 -41.05 -27.68
CA ASP A 266 12.54 -40.24 -27.21
C ASP A 266 11.71 -39.65 -28.38
N ALA A 267 12.36 -39.26 -29.47
CA ALA A 267 11.69 -38.81 -30.69
C ALA A 267 10.94 -39.94 -31.42
N ALA A 268 11.40 -41.19 -31.32
CA ALA A 268 10.76 -42.36 -31.92
C ALA A 268 9.53 -42.82 -31.11
N ASP A 269 9.56 -42.71 -29.78
CA ASP A 269 8.45 -43.10 -28.91
C ASP A 269 7.25 -42.11 -28.97
N GLU A 270 7.47 -40.83 -29.20
CA GLU A 270 6.40 -39.87 -29.45
C GLU A 270 5.62 -40.18 -30.73
N TRP A 271 6.28 -40.58 -31.80
CA TRP A 271 5.62 -40.96 -33.05
C TRP A 271 4.75 -42.21 -32.89
N VAL A 272 5.16 -43.18 -32.08
CA VAL A 272 4.39 -44.40 -31.80
C VAL A 272 3.17 -44.12 -30.91
N ARG A 273 3.22 -43.14 -30.03
CA ARG A 273 2.08 -42.74 -29.20
C ARG A 273 1.02 -41.94 -29.97
N VAL A 274 1.39 -41.17 -30.97
CA VAL A 274 0.47 -40.39 -31.80
C VAL A 274 -0.20 -41.25 -32.89
N ALA A 275 0.39 -42.40 -33.24
CA ALA A 275 -0.14 -43.34 -34.25
C ALA A 275 -1.05 -44.45 -33.66
N ARG A 276 -1.37 -44.44 -32.37
CA ARG A 276 -2.37 -45.26 -31.70
C ARG A 276 -3.52 -44.41 -31.19
#